data_44bd2a74814a6afb45669e230d1cbd45
#
_entry.id   44bd2a74814a6afb45669e230d1cbd45
#
_cell.length_a   1.000
_cell.length_b   1.000
_cell.length_c   1.000
_cell.angle_alpha   90.00
_cell.angle_beta   90.00
_cell.angle_gamma   90.00
#
_symmetry.space_group_name_H-M   'P 1'
#
loop_
_entity.id
_entity.type
_entity.pdbx_description
1 polymer ?
#
loop_
_entity_poly.entity_id
_entity_poly.type
_entity_poly.pdbx_seq_one_letter_code
_entity_poly.pdbx_strand_id
1 'polypeptide(L)'
;MNLNSAESFSASYDEARTRFLDAARNAGGALERIAHPERGPDGKDLSTDLAWFGPKDAERVLVLISGTHGVEGYCGSGAQVDWLRRGEVAGVPAGTAV
;
A
#
# COMPACT_ATOMS: atom_id res chain seq x y z
N MET A 1 -16.11 -8.30 -12.67
CA MET A 1 -16.03 -6.99 -12.00
C MET A 1 -15.19 -6.04 -12.83
N ASN A 2 -15.74 -4.89 -13.19
CA ASN A 2 -15.00 -3.87 -13.91
C ASN A 2 -14.31 -2.96 -12.91
N LEU A 3 -12.98 -3.14 -12.78
CA LEU A 3 -12.16 -2.23 -11.98
C LEU A 3 -11.68 -1.08 -12.85
N ASN A 4 -11.93 0.13 -12.38
CA ASN A 4 -11.38 1.31 -12.99
C ASN A 4 -10.06 1.65 -12.28
N SER A 5 -8.95 1.50 -12.98
CA SER A 5 -7.62 1.77 -12.42
C SER A 5 -7.46 3.23 -11.99
N ALA A 6 -8.15 4.16 -12.65
CA ALA A 6 -8.10 5.58 -12.26
C ALA A 6 -8.55 5.79 -10.80
N GLU A 7 -9.46 4.97 -10.30
CA GLU A 7 -9.92 5.05 -8.91
C GLU A 7 -8.90 4.59 -7.88
N SER A 8 -7.80 3.98 -8.33
CA SER A 8 -6.69 3.58 -7.46
C SER A 8 -5.74 4.73 -7.14
N PHE A 9 -5.80 5.79 -7.92
CA PHE A 9 -4.90 6.94 -7.78
C PHE A 9 -5.53 8.04 -6.95
N SER A 10 -4.70 8.79 -6.25
CA SER A 10 -5.13 9.75 -5.25
C SER A 10 -4.56 11.13 -5.51
N ALA A 11 -5.28 12.15 -5.05
CA ALA A 11 -4.89 13.55 -5.19
C ALA A 11 -4.32 14.15 -3.89
N SER A 12 -4.33 13.39 -2.81
CA SER A 12 -3.82 13.84 -1.51
C SER A 12 -3.20 12.69 -0.73
N TYR A 13 -2.40 13.03 0.27
CA TYR A 13 -1.81 12.06 1.19
C TYR A 13 -2.88 11.25 1.94
N ASP A 14 -3.87 11.92 2.51
CA ASP A 14 -4.93 11.25 3.26
C ASP A 14 -5.70 10.26 2.39
N GLU A 15 -6.01 10.65 1.17
CA GLU A 15 -6.71 9.80 0.22
C GLU A 15 -5.87 8.60 -0.20
N ALA A 16 -4.59 8.83 -0.49
CA ALA A 16 -3.66 7.75 -0.85
C ALA A 16 -3.51 6.75 0.29
N ARG A 17 -3.34 7.24 1.52
CA ARG A 17 -3.21 6.39 2.69
C ARG A 17 -4.47 5.58 2.93
N THR A 18 -5.63 6.20 2.88
CA THR A 18 -6.92 5.52 3.07
C THR A 18 -7.11 4.41 2.04
N ARG A 19 -6.84 4.71 0.77
CA ARG A 19 -6.98 3.71 -0.30
C ARG A 19 -6.02 2.54 -0.14
N PHE A 20 -4.79 2.81 0.25
CA PHE A 20 -3.81 1.75 0.51
C PHE A 20 -4.27 0.84 1.65
N LEU A 21 -4.65 1.42 2.78
CA LEU A 21 -5.07 0.65 3.95
C LEU A 21 -6.31 -0.19 3.66
N ASP A 22 -7.29 0.38 2.96
CA ASP A 22 -8.51 -0.34 2.58
C ASP A 22 -8.21 -1.49 1.62
N ALA A 23 -7.41 -1.23 0.58
CA ALA A 23 -7.05 -2.24 -0.40
C ALA A 23 -6.24 -3.38 0.23
N ALA A 24 -5.29 -3.04 1.09
CA ALA A 24 -4.45 -4.02 1.79
C ALA A 24 -5.28 -4.87 2.75
N ARG A 25 -6.19 -4.25 3.50
CA ARG A 25 -7.08 -4.95 4.41
C ARG A 25 -8.01 -5.90 3.65
N ASN A 26 -8.60 -5.43 2.57
CA ASN A 26 -9.51 -6.24 1.75
C ASN A 26 -8.79 -7.40 1.07
N ALA A 27 -7.50 -7.26 0.78
CA ALA A 27 -6.68 -8.32 0.21
C ALA A 27 -6.11 -9.29 1.26
N GLY A 28 -6.41 -9.09 2.54
CA GLY A 28 -5.99 -9.98 3.62
C GLY A 28 -4.62 -9.67 4.20
N GLY A 29 -4.11 -8.46 4.01
CA GLY A 29 -2.81 -8.05 4.55
C GLY A 29 -2.81 -7.87 6.05
N ALA A 30 -1.67 -8.18 6.69
CA ALA A 30 -1.41 -7.80 8.07
C ALA A 30 -0.82 -6.39 8.07
N LEU A 31 -1.50 -5.47 8.72
CA LEU A 31 -1.15 -4.05 8.69
C LEU A 31 -0.34 -3.62 9.89
N GLU A 32 0.62 -2.73 9.66
CA GLU A 32 1.39 -2.07 10.70
C GLU A 32 1.57 -0.60 10.34
N ARG A 33 1.47 0.27 11.33
CA ARG A 33 1.67 1.71 11.17
C ARG A 33 2.91 2.14 11.94
N ILE A 34 3.80 2.84 11.25
CA ILE A 34 4.96 3.48 11.87
C ILE A 34 4.76 4.98 11.81
N ALA A 35 4.56 5.60 12.96
CA ALA A 35 4.36 7.05 13.04
C ALA A 35 5.64 7.79 12.67
N HIS A 36 5.51 8.83 11.85
CA HIS A 36 6.61 9.74 11.54
C HIS A 36 6.74 10.78 12.65
N PRO A 37 7.96 11.16 13.04
CA PRO A 37 8.14 12.18 14.10
C PRO A 37 7.72 13.58 13.68
N GLU A 38 7.74 13.87 12.39
CA GLU A 38 7.34 15.17 11.85
C GLU A 38 5.89 15.13 11.38
N ARG A 39 5.30 16.32 11.23
CA ARG A 39 3.95 16.49 10.70
C ARG A 39 3.99 16.99 9.27
N GLY A 40 2.91 16.78 8.54
CA GLY A 40 2.74 17.32 7.20
C GLY A 40 2.52 18.83 7.20
N PRO A 41 2.52 19.46 6.01
CA PRO A 41 2.34 20.91 5.87
C PRO A 41 1.02 21.42 6.46
N ASP A 42 0.02 20.58 6.53
CA ASP A 42 -1.30 20.87 7.08
C ASP A 42 -1.38 20.61 8.61
N GLY A 43 -0.26 20.27 9.25
CA GLY A 43 -0.19 19.96 10.68
C GLY A 43 -0.70 18.56 11.04
N LYS A 44 -1.06 17.74 10.07
CA LYS A 44 -1.55 16.38 10.30
C LYS A 44 -0.41 15.39 10.49
N ASP A 45 -0.73 14.30 11.19
CA ASP A 45 0.21 13.21 11.41
C ASP A 45 0.56 12.51 10.10
N LEU A 46 1.82 12.09 10.00
CA LEU A 46 2.32 11.28 8.90
C LEU A 46 2.70 9.90 9.42
N SER A 47 2.63 8.91 8.54
CA SER A 47 3.05 7.54 8.88
C SER A 47 3.59 6.82 7.66
N THR A 48 4.41 5.80 7.92
CA THR A 48 4.71 4.75 6.96
C THR A 48 3.81 3.57 7.31
N ASP A 49 2.99 3.16 6.36
CA ASP A 49 2.10 2.03 6.55
C ASP A 49 2.67 0.82 5.83
N LEU A 50 2.65 -0.33 6.49
CA LEU A 50 3.12 -1.59 5.94
C LEU A 50 1.97 -2.58 5.85
N ALA A 51 1.99 -3.38 4.81
CA ALA A 51 1.09 -4.51 4.67
C ALA A 51 1.90 -5.75 4.32
N TRP A 52 1.73 -6.80 5.09
CA TRP A 52 2.40 -8.08 4.87
C TRP A 52 1.40 -9.10 4.35
N PHE A 53 1.77 -9.78 3.26
CA PHE A 53 0.98 -10.83 2.64
C PHE A 53 1.82 -12.08 2.54
N GLY A 54 1.33 -13.18 3.07
CA GLY A 54 2.00 -14.47 3.00
C GLY A 54 2.57 -14.92 4.34
N PRO A 55 3.30 -16.06 4.34
CA PRO A 55 3.83 -16.62 5.58
C PRO A 55 4.90 -15.73 6.21
N LYS A 56 4.91 -15.68 7.54
CA LYS A 56 5.89 -14.88 8.29
C LYS A 56 7.32 -15.40 8.14
N ASP A 57 7.46 -16.68 7.88
CA ASP A 57 8.73 -17.37 7.69
C ASP A 57 9.01 -17.64 6.20
N ALA A 58 8.50 -16.82 5.32
CA ALA A 58 8.66 -16.98 3.88
C ALA A 58 10.15 -17.06 3.49
N GLU A 59 10.45 -17.98 2.57
CA GLU A 59 11.79 -18.14 2.03
C GLU A 59 12.23 -16.96 1.17
N ARG A 60 11.26 -16.30 0.54
CA ARG A 60 11.47 -15.15 -0.33
C ARG A 60 10.51 -14.04 0.05
N VAL A 61 11.01 -12.82 -0.01
CA VAL A 61 10.19 -11.63 0.27
C VAL A 61 10.38 -10.64 -0.87
N LEU A 62 9.27 -10.25 -1.48
CA LEU A 62 9.25 -9.13 -2.42
C LEU A 62 8.84 -7.88 -1.66
N VAL A 63 9.67 -6.86 -1.67
CA VAL A 63 9.38 -5.58 -1.01
C VAL A 63 9.01 -4.55 -2.06
N LEU A 64 7.81 -4.01 -1.96
CA LEU A 64 7.32 -2.93 -2.83
C LEU A 64 7.20 -1.65 -2.00
N ILE A 65 7.86 -0.60 -2.44
CA ILE A 65 7.91 0.68 -1.72
C ILE A 65 7.36 1.79 -2.62
N SER A 66 6.52 2.65 -2.06
CA SER A 66 6.05 3.85 -2.75
C SER A 66 5.94 5.02 -1.78
N GLY A 67 5.75 6.24 -2.32
CA GLY A 67 5.56 7.43 -1.52
C GLY A 67 6.81 7.94 -0.82
N THR A 68 8.00 7.59 -1.31
CA THR A 68 9.27 7.91 -0.66
C THR A 68 9.61 9.40 -0.71
N HIS A 69 9.15 10.11 -1.73
CA HIS A 69 9.48 11.52 -1.96
C HIS A 69 8.25 12.41 -1.77
N GLY A 70 7.94 13.24 -2.75
CA GLY A 70 6.83 14.17 -2.69
C GLY A 70 5.55 13.64 -3.36
N VAL A 71 4.80 14.55 -3.95
CA VAL A 71 3.49 14.24 -4.55
C VAL A 71 3.55 13.24 -5.70
N GLU A 72 4.68 13.11 -6.36
CA GLU A 72 4.91 12.08 -7.39
C GLU A 72 4.77 10.66 -6.81
N GLY A 73 4.93 10.51 -5.51
CA GLY A 73 4.74 9.24 -4.80
C GLY A 73 3.32 8.70 -4.89
N TYR A 74 2.35 9.55 -5.20
CA TYR A 74 0.96 9.12 -5.39
C TYR A 74 0.81 8.18 -6.59
N CYS A 75 1.68 8.31 -7.58
CA CYS A 75 1.69 7.41 -8.73
C CYS A 75 2.03 5.97 -8.30
N GLY A 76 3.12 5.79 -7.57
CA GLY A 76 3.52 4.47 -7.07
C GLY A 76 2.50 3.90 -6.09
N SER A 77 1.96 4.73 -5.21
CA SER A 77 0.88 4.33 -4.30
C SER A 77 -0.34 3.83 -5.09
N GLY A 78 -0.74 4.56 -6.13
CA GLY A 78 -1.85 4.15 -6.98
C GLY A 78 -1.61 2.81 -7.66
N ALA A 79 -0.39 2.56 -8.12
CA ALA A 79 -0.03 1.28 -8.73
C ALA A 79 -0.14 0.13 -7.72
N GLN A 80 0.31 0.32 -6.49
CA GLN A 80 0.18 -0.66 -5.42
C GLN A 80 -1.29 -0.92 -5.08
N VAL A 81 -2.08 0.13 -4.94
CA VAL A 81 -3.51 0.02 -4.66
C VAL A 81 -4.23 -0.75 -5.77
N ASP A 82 -3.92 -0.43 -7.02
CA ASP A 82 -4.54 -1.11 -8.17
C ASP A 82 -4.20 -2.59 -8.19
N TRP A 83 -2.95 -2.93 -7.95
CA TRP A 83 -2.49 -4.32 -7.89
C TRP A 83 -3.21 -5.10 -6.78
N LEU A 84 -3.37 -4.49 -5.61
CA LEU A 84 -4.10 -5.10 -4.49
C LEU A 84 -5.59 -5.26 -4.79
N ARG A 85 -6.22 -4.24 -5.38
CA ARG A 85 -7.64 -4.26 -5.73
C ARG A 85 -7.95 -5.33 -6.78
N ARG A 86 -7.01 -5.64 -7.65
CA ARG A 86 -7.16 -6.68 -8.67
C ARG A 86 -6.93 -8.08 -8.12
N GLY A 87 -6.54 -8.21 -6.86
CA GLY A 87 -6.32 -9.52 -6.24
C GLY A 87 -5.03 -10.20 -6.70
N GLU A 88 -4.12 -9.47 -7.33
CA GLU A 88 -2.88 -10.02 -7.90
C GLU A 88 -1.96 -10.60 -6.81
N VAL A 89 -2.05 -10.11 -5.58
CA VAL A 89 -1.26 -10.63 -4.47
C VAL A 89 -1.55 -12.11 -4.20
N ALA A 90 -2.76 -12.59 -4.51
CA ALA A 90 -3.12 -14.00 -4.35
C ALA A 90 -2.39 -14.92 -5.33
N GLY A 91 -1.85 -14.37 -6.42
CA GLY A 91 -1.11 -15.14 -7.43
C GLY A 91 0.38 -15.29 -7.14
N VAL A 92 0.85 -14.77 -6.01
CA VAL A 92 2.26 -14.86 -5.62
C VAL A 92 2.62 -16.32 -5.28
N PRO A 93 3.78 -16.83 -5.74
CA PRO A 93 4.15 -18.23 -5.52
C PRO A 93 4.20 -18.63 -4.05
N ALA A 94 3.91 -19.88 -3.76
CA ALA A 94 4.04 -20.44 -2.42
C ALA A 94 5.45 -20.23 -1.86
N GLY A 95 5.57 -19.96 -0.55
CA GLY A 95 6.84 -19.69 0.09
C GLY A 95 7.36 -18.26 -0.11
N THR A 96 6.58 -17.43 -0.82
CA THR A 96 6.90 -16.03 -1.06
C THR A 96 5.94 -15.14 -0.30
N ALA A 97 6.46 -14.10 0.37
CA ALA A 97 5.68 -13.03 0.97
C ALA A 97 5.92 -11.72 0.21
N VAL A 98 4.98 -10.81 0.34
CA VAL A 98 5.08 -9.46 -0.20
C VAL A 98 4.90 -8.48 0.92
#